data_89a101d0379d8b46b059ef52a2948a13
#
_entry.id   89a101d0379d8b46b059ef52a2948a13
#
_cell.length_a   1.000
_cell.length_b   1.000
_cell.length_c   1.000
_cell.angle_alpha   90.00
_cell.angle_beta   90.00
_cell.angle_gamma   90.00
#
_symmetry.space_group_name_H-M   'P 1'
#
loop_
_entity.id
_entity.type
_entity.pdbx_description
1 polymer ?
#
loop_
_entity_poly.entity_id
_entity_poly.type
_entity_poly.pdbx_seq_one_letter_code
_entity_poly.pdbx_strand_id
1 'polypeptide(L)'
;MKSLRHAFAGSASAALGAALAFAQPAAADTIVIGGYPDQVQFIDDTSGQVTDLVTLETGLPDNLQLSQDRSKLYVTTLTRTGIEVIDTKTRKVLNHFELNTPSTRYRLKGGVPDPTGRYFYAIGQRFDKEVDLFRVSKFQYYTIDLKSGDVVRAVDFAEEDNGPGWAASMAISPDGKTLYVFGDKVRVLDTKDFSVLNRIDLAKPQSSALQDVSFGGTLNSRQDPGSYVSLFNGEDPYIHNKVFGIARFDLTQRSFTFDPIGPAPDRLEGLQVTPDGKDGYTVAVMDDLGDQRCEFWHFDLETNTAVGKAEFECRRRFYFAMSADGKKLYIYGAGYDIAVYDAATLKLETDWEVRNDITMAGLLHLP
;
A
#
# COMPACT_ATOMS: atom_id res chain seq x y z
N MET A 1 -83.88 -40.97 19.00
CA MET A 1 -83.31 -40.35 17.79
C MET A 1 -82.19 -39.42 18.17
N LYS A 2 -80.97 -39.91 18.10
CA LYS A 2 -79.71 -39.08 18.34
C LYS A 2 -78.69 -39.55 17.29
N SER A 3 -78.31 -38.65 16.41
CA SER A 3 -77.34 -38.92 15.35
C SER A 3 -75.93 -38.70 15.86
N LEU A 4 -75.11 -39.73 15.75
CA LEU A 4 -73.65 -39.63 16.00
C LEU A 4 -72.97 -39.04 14.74
N ARG A 5 -72.17 -37.99 14.90
CA ARG A 5 -71.25 -37.52 13.86
C ARG A 5 -69.85 -38.00 14.24
N HIS A 6 -69.23 -38.78 13.38
CA HIS A 6 -67.82 -39.18 13.46
C HIS A 6 -66.92 -38.04 12.90
N ALA A 7 -65.97 -37.64 13.71
CA ALA A 7 -64.89 -36.71 13.29
C ALA A 7 -63.67 -37.53 12.84
N PHE A 8 -63.24 -37.35 11.62
CA PHE A 8 -61.97 -37.87 11.10
C PHE A 8 -60.85 -36.91 11.48
N ALA A 9 -59.88 -37.41 12.25
CA ALA A 9 -58.63 -36.69 12.53
C ALA A 9 -57.62 -37.00 11.42
N GLY A 10 -57.33 -36.01 10.61
CA GLY A 10 -56.27 -36.09 9.59
C GLY A 10 -54.93 -35.68 10.19
N SER A 11 -54.00 -36.62 10.23
CA SER A 11 -52.59 -36.37 10.63
C SER A 11 -51.83 -35.70 9.50
N ALA A 12 -51.48 -34.45 9.64
CA ALA A 12 -50.57 -33.74 8.74
C ALA A 12 -49.12 -34.02 9.14
N SER A 13 -48.39 -34.81 8.38
CA SER A 13 -46.95 -35.00 8.49
C SER A 13 -46.22 -33.79 7.90
N ALA A 14 -45.64 -32.96 8.75
CA ALA A 14 -44.74 -31.88 8.31
C ALA A 14 -43.36 -32.49 8.02
N ALA A 15 -43.00 -32.56 6.74
CA ALA A 15 -41.63 -32.87 6.34
C ALA A 15 -40.75 -31.63 6.53
N LEU A 16 -39.86 -31.66 7.52
CA LEU A 16 -38.78 -30.68 7.68
C LEU A 16 -37.73 -30.96 6.59
N GLY A 17 -37.73 -30.20 5.54
CA GLY A 17 -36.62 -30.12 4.58
C GLY A 17 -35.47 -29.33 5.18
N ALA A 18 -34.43 -29.99 5.65
CA ALA A 18 -33.18 -29.37 6.00
C ALA A 18 -32.50 -28.88 4.68
N ALA A 19 -32.59 -27.60 4.41
CA ALA A 19 -31.74 -26.96 3.37
C ALA A 19 -30.28 -26.93 3.89
N LEU A 20 -29.48 -27.86 3.37
CA LEU A 20 -28.03 -27.79 3.48
C LEU A 20 -27.60 -26.56 2.65
N ALA A 21 -27.36 -25.43 3.30
CA ALA A 21 -26.64 -24.31 2.72
C ALA A 21 -25.19 -24.78 2.52
N PHE A 22 -24.85 -25.16 1.31
CA PHE A 22 -23.44 -25.28 0.91
C PHE A 22 -22.85 -23.88 1.03
N ALA A 23 -22.08 -23.63 2.09
CA ALA A 23 -21.21 -22.49 2.15
C ALA A 23 -20.26 -22.62 0.93
N GLN A 24 -20.42 -21.75 -0.04
CA GLN A 24 -19.41 -21.62 -1.09
C GLN A 24 -18.10 -21.29 -0.37
N PRO A 25 -16.99 -21.99 -0.67
CA PRO A 25 -15.71 -21.58 -0.15
C PRO A 25 -15.51 -20.12 -0.57
N ALA A 26 -15.22 -19.25 0.38
CA ALA A 26 -14.80 -17.90 0.07
C ALA A 26 -13.68 -18.02 -0.96
N ALA A 27 -13.78 -17.28 -2.06
CA ALA A 27 -12.71 -17.26 -3.04
C ALA A 27 -11.43 -16.91 -2.26
N ALA A 28 -10.37 -17.70 -2.46
CA ALA A 28 -9.09 -17.40 -1.83
C ALA A 28 -8.63 -16.03 -2.34
N ASP A 29 -8.23 -15.15 -1.42
CA ASP A 29 -7.69 -13.86 -1.77
C ASP A 29 -6.43 -14.06 -2.65
N THR A 30 -6.22 -13.17 -3.59
CA THR A 30 -5.08 -13.23 -4.50
C THR A 30 -4.05 -12.17 -4.10
N ILE A 31 -2.82 -12.59 -3.86
CA ILE A 31 -1.68 -11.69 -3.73
C ILE A 31 -1.20 -11.30 -5.12
N VAL A 32 -0.90 -10.01 -5.29
CA VAL A 32 -0.27 -9.45 -6.48
C VAL A 32 1.07 -8.85 -6.11
N ILE A 33 2.12 -9.26 -6.82
CA ILE A 33 3.50 -8.84 -6.56
C ILE A 33 4.26 -8.62 -7.87
N GLY A 34 5.21 -7.68 -7.88
CA GLY A 34 6.09 -7.47 -9.03
C GLY A 34 7.15 -8.55 -9.15
N GLY A 35 7.43 -9.01 -10.36
CA GLY A 35 8.46 -9.98 -10.71
C GLY A 35 9.47 -9.45 -11.73
N TYR A 36 10.74 -9.77 -11.55
CA TYR A 36 11.80 -9.44 -12.50
C TYR A 36 11.71 -10.36 -13.75
N PRO A 37 12.00 -9.87 -14.97
CA PRO A 37 12.42 -8.50 -15.28
C PRO A 37 11.24 -7.54 -15.55
N ASP A 38 10.06 -8.03 -15.85
CA ASP A 38 8.94 -7.28 -16.43
C ASP A 38 7.60 -7.95 -16.18
N GLN A 39 7.39 -8.51 -14.99
CA GLN A 39 6.20 -9.30 -14.71
C GLN A 39 5.45 -8.83 -13.47
N VAL A 40 4.15 -9.12 -13.48
CA VAL A 40 3.30 -9.13 -12.30
C VAL A 40 2.85 -10.57 -12.06
N GLN A 41 3.09 -11.07 -10.85
CA GLN A 41 2.71 -12.42 -10.42
C GLN A 41 1.44 -12.35 -9.58
N PHE A 42 0.51 -13.27 -9.86
CA PHE A 42 -0.71 -13.48 -9.08
C PHE A 42 -0.57 -14.78 -8.31
N ILE A 43 -0.69 -14.72 -7.01
CA ILE A 43 -0.39 -15.82 -6.08
C ILE A 43 -1.65 -16.11 -5.27
N ASP A 44 -2.03 -17.37 -5.15
CA ASP A 44 -3.08 -17.82 -4.25
C ASP A 44 -2.64 -17.68 -2.79
N ASP A 45 -3.34 -16.86 -2.01
CA ASP A 45 -2.98 -16.54 -0.62
C ASP A 45 -3.09 -17.74 0.35
N THR A 46 -3.72 -18.82 -0.06
CA THR A 46 -3.83 -20.02 0.77
C THR A 46 -2.67 -20.96 0.54
N SER A 47 -2.34 -21.20 -0.71
CA SER A 47 -1.34 -22.22 -1.11
C SER A 47 0.03 -21.64 -1.43
N GLY A 48 0.16 -20.34 -1.67
CA GLY A 48 1.37 -19.69 -2.16
C GLY A 48 1.68 -20.00 -3.62
N GLN A 49 0.78 -20.67 -4.35
CA GLN A 49 1.02 -21.02 -5.74
C GLN A 49 0.82 -19.82 -6.66
N VAL A 50 1.75 -19.61 -7.57
CA VAL A 50 1.61 -18.64 -8.66
C VAL A 50 0.55 -19.14 -9.64
N THR A 51 -0.60 -18.49 -9.65
CA THR A 51 -1.77 -18.87 -10.46
C THR A 51 -1.76 -18.21 -11.83
N ASP A 52 -1.09 -17.07 -11.98
CA ASP A 52 -0.98 -16.36 -13.25
C ASP A 52 0.22 -15.41 -13.28
N LEU A 53 0.66 -15.07 -14.50
CA LEU A 53 1.73 -14.12 -14.78
C LEU A 53 1.30 -13.17 -15.89
N VAL A 54 1.45 -11.87 -15.66
CA VAL A 54 1.23 -10.84 -16.68
C VAL A 54 2.58 -10.22 -17.02
N THR A 55 2.99 -10.35 -18.29
CA THR A 55 4.19 -9.70 -18.80
C THR A 55 3.88 -8.25 -19.16
N LEU A 56 4.72 -7.35 -18.67
CA LEU A 56 4.62 -5.91 -18.87
C LEU A 56 5.43 -5.50 -20.11
N GLU A 57 4.88 -4.63 -20.95
CA GLU A 57 5.57 -4.13 -22.11
C GLU A 57 6.54 -2.97 -21.80
N THR A 58 6.27 -2.26 -20.70
CA THR A 58 7.06 -1.09 -20.28
C THR A 58 8.20 -1.41 -19.31
N GLY A 59 8.33 -2.68 -18.88
CA GLY A 59 9.49 -3.21 -18.18
C GLY A 59 9.31 -3.40 -16.68
N LEU A 60 10.37 -3.22 -15.92
CA LEU A 60 10.47 -3.60 -14.50
C LEU A 60 9.44 -2.88 -13.62
N PRO A 61 8.54 -3.61 -12.94
CA PRO A 61 7.58 -3.00 -12.03
C PRO A 61 8.27 -2.33 -10.83
N ASP A 62 7.86 -1.10 -10.54
CA ASP A 62 8.40 -0.23 -9.49
C ASP A 62 7.38 0.08 -8.39
N ASN A 63 6.10 0.21 -8.78
CA ASN A 63 5.02 0.47 -7.83
C ASN A 63 3.71 -0.13 -8.33
N LEU A 64 2.92 -0.65 -7.41
CA LEU A 64 1.60 -1.23 -7.63
C LEU A 64 0.54 -0.39 -6.90
N GLN A 65 -0.51 0.01 -7.62
CA GLN A 65 -1.62 0.76 -7.07
C GLN A 65 -2.95 0.18 -7.54
N LEU A 66 -3.93 0.06 -6.64
CA LEU A 66 -5.28 -0.35 -6.99
C LEU A 66 -6.18 0.84 -7.27
N SER A 67 -7.16 0.66 -8.17
CA SER A 67 -8.32 1.55 -8.20
C SER A 67 -9.12 1.41 -6.90
N GLN A 68 -9.91 2.43 -6.54
CA GLN A 68 -10.70 2.38 -5.31
C GLN A 68 -11.72 1.24 -5.29
N ASP A 69 -12.26 0.87 -6.44
CA ASP A 69 -13.15 -0.27 -6.61
C ASP A 69 -12.43 -1.61 -6.79
N ARG A 70 -11.08 -1.60 -6.74
CA ARG A 70 -10.18 -2.75 -6.91
C ARG A 70 -10.33 -3.47 -8.25
N SER A 71 -11.02 -2.90 -9.22
CA SER A 71 -11.20 -3.50 -10.55
C SER A 71 -9.98 -3.37 -11.46
N LYS A 72 -9.06 -2.45 -11.14
CA LYS A 72 -7.87 -2.18 -11.94
C LYS A 72 -6.62 -2.12 -11.06
N LEU A 73 -5.54 -2.68 -11.58
CA LEU A 73 -4.19 -2.56 -11.05
C LEU A 73 -3.40 -1.62 -11.98
N TYR A 74 -2.81 -0.60 -11.39
CA TYR A 74 -1.90 0.33 -12.07
C TYR A 74 -0.47 -0.02 -11.69
N VAL A 75 0.35 -0.31 -12.68
CA VAL A 75 1.75 -0.67 -12.51
C VAL A 75 2.61 0.43 -13.11
N THR A 76 3.39 1.13 -12.30
CA THR A 76 4.44 2.00 -12.81
C THR A 76 5.72 1.20 -12.98
N THR A 77 6.49 1.51 -14.04
CA THR A 77 7.70 0.77 -14.38
C THR A 77 8.92 1.67 -14.44
N LEU A 78 10.08 1.11 -14.09
CA LEU A 78 11.37 1.82 -14.09
C LEU A 78 12.01 1.89 -15.47
N THR A 79 12.03 0.78 -16.23
CA THR A 79 12.87 0.64 -17.41
C THR A 79 12.55 1.65 -18.48
N ARG A 80 11.27 1.85 -18.76
CA ARG A 80 10.78 2.79 -19.78
C ARG A 80 9.97 3.94 -19.19
N THR A 81 9.84 3.97 -17.86
CA THR A 81 8.97 4.91 -17.12
C THR A 81 7.57 4.89 -17.70
N GLY A 82 6.99 3.69 -17.69
CA GLY A 82 5.66 3.45 -18.20
C GLY A 82 4.62 3.34 -17.09
N ILE A 83 3.38 3.34 -17.53
CA ILE A 83 2.23 2.94 -16.69
C ILE A 83 1.44 1.90 -17.47
N GLU A 84 1.15 0.78 -16.81
CA GLU A 84 0.29 -0.27 -17.33
C GLU A 84 -0.94 -0.42 -16.47
N VAL A 85 -2.08 -0.59 -17.12
CA VAL A 85 -3.38 -0.77 -16.46
C VAL A 85 -3.84 -2.18 -16.73
N ILE A 86 -4.00 -2.96 -15.68
CA ILE A 86 -4.39 -4.37 -15.73
C ILE A 86 -5.78 -4.52 -15.11
N ASP A 87 -6.68 -5.24 -15.78
CA ASP A 87 -7.94 -5.65 -15.20
C ASP A 87 -7.70 -6.76 -14.16
N THR A 88 -8.10 -6.55 -12.92
CA THR A 88 -7.78 -7.45 -11.82
C THR A 88 -8.49 -8.81 -11.92
N LYS A 89 -9.67 -8.85 -12.54
CA LYS A 89 -10.46 -10.08 -12.70
C LYS A 89 -10.00 -10.93 -13.87
N THR A 90 -9.78 -10.30 -15.03
CA THR A 90 -9.37 -11.02 -16.26
C THR A 90 -7.88 -11.14 -16.41
N ARG A 91 -7.09 -10.40 -15.58
CA ARG A 91 -5.62 -10.35 -15.60
C ARG A 91 -5.05 -9.92 -16.94
N LYS A 92 -5.82 -9.13 -17.70
CA LYS A 92 -5.41 -8.61 -19.01
C LYS A 92 -4.96 -7.16 -18.91
N VAL A 93 -3.91 -6.84 -19.64
CA VAL A 93 -3.49 -5.46 -19.84
C VAL A 93 -4.58 -4.74 -20.65
N LEU A 94 -5.16 -3.69 -20.07
CA LEU A 94 -6.18 -2.85 -20.69
C LEU A 94 -5.56 -1.70 -21.47
N ASN A 95 -4.46 -1.17 -20.97
CA ASN A 95 -3.71 -0.08 -21.57
C ASN A 95 -2.26 -0.08 -21.05
N HIS A 96 -1.33 0.38 -21.88
CA HIS A 96 0.05 0.62 -21.52
C HIS A 96 0.60 1.80 -22.32
N PHE A 97 1.52 2.56 -21.75
CA PHE A 97 2.22 3.63 -22.43
C PHE A 97 3.54 3.98 -21.75
N GLU A 98 4.46 4.54 -22.53
CA GLU A 98 5.74 5.03 -22.05
C GLU A 98 5.72 6.56 -22.00
N LEU A 99 6.25 7.14 -20.93
CA LEU A 99 6.41 8.59 -20.82
C LEU A 99 7.70 9.06 -21.51
N ASN A 100 8.64 8.14 -21.69
CA ASN A 100 9.94 8.47 -22.29
C ASN A 100 9.84 8.61 -23.80
N THR A 101 10.61 9.57 -24.33
CA THR A 101 10.85 9.75 -25.76
C THR A 101 12.36 9.67 -26.04
N PRO A 102 12.83 9.68 -27.31
CA PRO A 102 14.27 9.71 -27.59
C PRO A 102 15.03 10.89 -27.00
N SER A 103 14.36 12.03 -26.79
CA SER A 103 14.95 13.26 -26.24
C SER A 103 14.51 13.63 -24.83
N THR A 104 13.49 12.99 -24.30
CA THR A 104 12.95 13.30 -22.97
C THR A 104 12.80 12.03 -22.15
N ARG A 105 13.24 12.09 -20.90
CA ARG A 105 13.03 11.02 -19.93
C ARG A 105 12.34 11.56 -18.69
N TYR A 106 11.50 10.73 -18.12
CA TYR A 106 10.87 10.99 -16.83
C TYR A 106 11.41 10.00 -15.80
N ARG A 107 11.50 10.44 -14.56
CA ARG A 107 11.76 9.58 -13.42
C ARG A 107 10.68 9.84 -12.37
N LEU A 108 9.71 8.98 -12.32
CA LEU A 108 8.65 9.03 -11.31
C LEU A 108 9.20 8.56 -9.96
N LYS A 109 8.69 9.12 -8.89
CA LYS A 109 9.03 8.80 -7.50
C LYS A 109 7.87 8.22 -6.73
N GLY A 110 6.68 8.26 -7.32
CA GLY A 110 5.44 7.76 -6.79
C GLY A 110 4.27 8.32 -7.57
N GLY A 111 3.10 7.74 -7.37
CA GLY A 111 1.88 8.20 -8.00
C GLY A 111 0.67 7.41 -7.56
N VAL A 112 -0.51 7.96 -7.81
CA VAL A 112 -1.80 7.35 -7.48
C VAL A 112 -2.79 7.58 -8.61
N PRO A 113 -3.66 6.60 -8.92
CA PRO A 113 -4.74 6.78 -9.89
C PRO A 113 -5.83 7.68 -9.31
N ASP A 114 -6.48 8.44 -10.15
CA ASP A 114 -7.69 9.15 -9.78
C ASP A 114 -8.87 8.16 -9.64
N PRO A 115 -9.86 8.43 -8.76
CA PRO A 115 -10.98 7.51 -8.52
C PRO A 115 -11.81 7.17 -9.76
N THR A 116 -11.82 8.05 -10.77
CA THR A 116 -12.54 7.80 -12.03
C THR A 116 -11.74 6.95 -13.02
N GLY A 117 -10.44 6.74 -12.75
CA GLY A 117 -9.52 6.04 -13.64
C GLY A 117 -9.20 6.81 -14.92
N ARG A 118 -9.42 8.13 -14.95
CA ARG A 118 -9.07 8.98 -16.09
C ARG A 118 -7.65 9.49 -16.03
N TYR A 119 -7.19 9.88 -14.85
CA TYR A 119 -5.89 10.46 -14.62
C TYR A 119 -5.05 9.62 -13.68
N PHE A 120 -3.75 9.79 -13.80
CA PHE A 120 -2.77 9.32 -12.83
C PHE A 120 -1.98 10.53 -12.35
N TYR A 121 -1.97 10.77 -11.04
CA TYR A 121 -1.18 11.83 -10.43
C TYR A 121 0.16 11.28 -9.99
N ALA A 122 1.24 11.92 -10.38
CA ALA A 122 2.59 11.46 -10.07
C ALA A 122 3.50 12.60 -9.61
N ILE A 123 4.58 12.23 -8.96
CA ILE A 123 5.69 13.11 -8.61
C ILE A 123 6.95 12.58 -9.28
N GLY A 124 7.75 13.50 -9.84
CA GLY A 124 9.00 13.11 -10.46
C GLY A 124 9.79 14.28 -11.03
N GLN A 125 10.75 13.94 -11.86
CA GLN A 125 11.58 14.89 -12.60
C GLN A 125 11.61 14.54 -14.09
N ARG A 126 11.79 15.56 -14.91
CA ARG A 126 11.98 15.45 -16.34
C ARG A 126 13.43 15.76 -16.70
N PHE A 127 13.97 14.97 -17.61
CA PHE A 127 15.33 15.08 -18.14
C PHE A 127 15.25 15.24 -19.65
N ASP A 128 15.62 16.41 -20.16
CA ASP A 128 15.66 16.67 -21.60
C ASP A 128 17.10 16.55 -22.09
N LYS A 129 17.30 15.73 -23.13
CA LYS A 129 18.58 15.54 -23.77
C LYS A 129 18.76 16.65 -24.81
N GLU A 130 19.77 17.45 -24.61
CA GLU A 130 20.27 18.41 -25.61
C GLU A 130 21.51 17.85 -26.29
N VAL A 131 22.16 18.63 -27.16
CA VAL A 131 23.29 18.16 -27.99
C VAL A 131 24.47 17.70 -27.08
N ASP A 132 24.78 18.46 -26.05
CA ASP A 132 25.98 18.32 -25.23
C ASP A 132 25.69 18.21 -23.73
N LEU A 133 24.42 18.30 -23.32
CA LEU A 133 24.01 18.23 -21.89
C LEU A 133 22.63 17.64 -21.70
N PHE A 134 22.31 17.39 -20.43
CA PHE A 134 20.96 17.09 -19.99
C PHE A 134 20.43 18.24 -19.15
N ARG A 135 19.24 18.73 -19.49
CA ARG A 135 18.50 19.67 -18.67
C ARG A 135 17.58 18.91 -17.72
N VAL A 136 17.77 19.12 -16.42
CA VAL A 136 16.96 18.46 -15.38
C VAL A 136 15.97 19.47 -14.81
N SER A 137 14.68 19.11 -14.78
CA SER A 137 13.65 19.95 -14.17
C SER A 137 13.78 19.98 -12.64
N LYS A 138 13.16 20.95 -12.00
CA LYS A 138 12.79 20.79 -10.56
C LYS A 138 11.93 19.55 -10.38
N PHE A 139 11.69 19.14 -9.13
CA PHE A 139 10.61 18.19 -8.88
C PHE A 139 9.28 18.80 -9.27
N GLN A 140 8.42 17.99 -9.88
CA GLN A 140 7.13 18.41 -10.41
C GLN A 140 6.03 17.44 -10.00
N TYR A 141 4.82 17.98 -9.87
CA TYR A 141 3.58 17.22 -9.87
C TYR A 141 3.13 17.05 -11.30
N TYR A 142 2.72 15.85 -11.66
CA TYR A 142 2.23 15.52 -12.99
C TYR A 142 0.78 15.06 -12.95
N THR A 143 -0.01 15.49 -13.91
CA THR A 143 -1.27 14.86 -14.30
C THR A 143 -1.05 14.14 -15.61
N ILE A 144 -1.24 12.83 -15.62
CA ILE A 144 -1.07 11.97 -16.79
C ILE A 144 -2.46 11.47 -17.20
N ASP A 145 -2.86 11.68 -18.44
CA ASP A 145 -4.12 11.16 -18.97
C ASP A 145 -3.94 9.67 -19.29
N LEU A 146 -4.67 8.81 -18.59
CA LEU A 146 -4.55 7.35 -18.69
C LEU A 146 -5.11 6.79 -20.01
N LYS A 147 -5.81 7.61 -20.81
CA LYS A 147 -6.28 7.20 -22.13
C LYS A 147 -5.25 7.42 -23.22
N SER A 148 -4.58 8.59 -23.21
CA SER A 148 -3.58 8.95 -24.24
C SER A 148 -2.14 8.65 -23.82
N GLY A 149 -1.86 8.53 -22.52
CA GLY A 149 -0.51 8.44 -21.98
C GLY A 149 0.23 9.78 -21.86
N ASP A 150 -0.44 10.89 -22.20
CA ASP A 150 0.20 12.20 -22.22
C ASP A 150 0.29 12.82 -20.82
N VAL A 151 1.39 13.50 -20.55
CA VAL A 151 1.50 14.44 -19.43
C VAL A 151 0.73 15.71 -19.78
N VAL A 152 -0.51 15.80 -19.31
CA VAL A 152 -1.41 16.94 -19.61
C VAL A 152 -1.18 18.14 -18.70
N ARG A 153 -0.47 17.96 -17.60
CA ARG A 153 -0.07 19.03 -16.69
C ARG A 153 1.23 18.68 -15.97
N ALA A 154 2.10 19.67 -15.81
CA ALA A 154 3.29 19.62 -14.99
C ALA A 154 3.37 20.92 -14.18
N VAL A 155 3.55 20.83 -12.86
CA VAL A 155 3.66 21.99 -11.96
C VAL A 155 4.88 21.79 -11.08
N ASP A 156 5.77 22.76 -11.06
CA ASP A 156 6.96 22.73 -10.23
C ASP A 156 6.60 22.75 -8.75
N PHE A 157 7.40 22.07 -7.93
CA PHE A 157 7.34 22.24 -6.48
C PHE A 157 7.66 23.69 -6.12
N ALA A 158 6.97 24.18 -5.08
CA ALA A 158 7.31 25.46 -4.49
C ALA A 158 8.76 25.43 -3.95
N GLU A 159 9.41 26.60 -3.84
CA GLU A 159 10.81 26.68 -3.41
C GLU A 159 11.04 26.17 -1.97
N GLU A 160 10.02 26.31 -1.14
CA GLU A 160 10.03 25.83 0.24
C GLU A 160 9.77 24.33 0.39
N ASP A 161 9.40 23.63 -0.70
CA ASP A 161 9.10 22.21 -0.68
C ASP A 161 10.31 21.39 -1.17
N ASN A 162 10.81 20.53 -0.30
CA ASN A 162 11.86 19.59 -0.66
C ASN A 162 11.30 18.49 -1.59
N GLY A 163 12.14 18.01 -2.48
CA GLY A 163 11.81 16.83 -3.27
C GLY A 163 11.66 15.59 -2.40
N PRO A 164 10.89 14.58 -2.86
CA PRO A 164 10.87 13.31 -2.18
C PRO A 164 12.27 12.68 -2.24
N GLY A 165 12.64 11.97 -1.19
CA GLY A 165 13.91 11.25 -1.14
C GLY A 165 13.96 10.13 -2.18
N TRP A 166 13.92 8.88 -1.74
CA TRP A 166 13.95 7.73 -2.63
C TRP A 166 12.60 7.52 -3.34
N ALA A 167 11.50 7.60 -2.60
CA ALA A 167 10.12 7.43 -3.09
C ALA A 167 9.19 8.45 -2.43
N ALA A 168 8.06 8.75 -3.08
CA ALA A 168 6.98 9.57 -2.55
C ALA A 168 5.80 8.70 -2.17
N SER A 169 5.39 8.76 -0.91
CA SER A 169 4.11 8.20 -0.47
C SER A 169 3.00 9.19 -0.80
N MET A 170 1.99 8.73 -1.51
CA MET A 170 0.87 9.56 -1.97
C MET A 170 -0.46 8.88 -1.69
N ALA A 171 -1.48 9.67 -1.40
CA ALA A 171 -2.86 9.21 -1.30
C ALA A 171 -3.81 10.23 -1.91
N ILE A 172 -4.99 9.78 -2.32
CA ILE A 172 -6.02 10.64 -2.90
C ILE A 172 -7.33 10.49 -2.13
N SER A 173 -8.05 11.61 -1.95
CA SER A 173 -9.38 11.57 -1.34
C SER A 173 -10.36 10.75 -2.19
N PRO A 174 -11.39 10.12 -1.59
CA PRO A 174 -12.37 9.31 -2.32
C PRO A 174 -13.11 10.07 -3.41
N ASP A 175 -13.28 11.38 -3.26
CA ASP A 175 -13.90 12.25 -4.26
C ASP A 175 -12.94 12.72 -5.36
N GLY A 176 -11.67 12.33 -5.29
CA GLY A 176 -10.64 12.66 -6.27
C GLY A 176 -10.16 14.11 -6.27
N LYS A 177 -10.62 14.95 -5.34
CA LYS A 177 -10.32 16.39 -5.37
C LYS A 177 -9.09 16.80 -4.59
N THR A 178 -8.62 15.95 -3.68
CA THR A 178 -7.52 16.27 -2.79
C THR A 178 -6.43 15.22 -2.89
N LEU A 179 -5.22 15.65 -3.17
CA LEU A 179 -4.02 14.82 -3.21
C LEU A 179 -3.17 15.08 -1.97
N TYR A 180 -2.78 14.02 -1.30
CA TYR A 180 -1.89 14.05 -0.15
C TYR A 180 -0.52 13.53 -0.56
N VAL A 181 0.53 14.25 -0.18
CA VAL A 181 1.93 13.86 -0.38
C VAL A 181 2.62 13.86 0.96
N PHE A 182 3.04 12.68 1.38
CA PHE A 182 3.69 12.44 2.67
C PHE A 182 5.21 12.50 2.51
N GLY A 183 5.87 13.30 3.33
CA GLY A 183 7.30 13.51 3.32
C GLY A 183 7.73 14.21 4.61
N ASP A 184 8.68 15.13 4.53
CA ASP A 184 9.07 16.04 5.61
C ASP A 184 7.92 16.95 6.07
N LYS A 185 6.98 17.18 5.18
CA LYS A 185 5.69 17.83 5.41
C LYS A 185 4.61 17.01 4.74
N VAL A 186 3.40 17.04 5.26
CA VAL A 186 2.24 16.55 4.51
C VAL A 186 1.70 17.70 3.69
N ARG A 187 1.81 17.60 2.38
CA ARG A 187 1.24 18.57 1.44
C ARG A 187 -0.13 18.11 1.01
N VAL A 188 -1.12 18.96 1.19
CA VAL A 188 -2.51 18.73 0.80
C VAL A 188 -2.80 19.64 -0.38
N LEU A 189 -3.05 19.05 -1.55
CA LEU A 189 -3.12 19.76 -2.84
C LEU A 189 -4.50 19.58 -3.48
N ASP A 190 -4.97 20.60 -4.18
CA ASP A 190 -6.10 20.48 -5.10
C ASP A 190 -5.64 19.70 -6.36
N THR A 191 -6.35 18.64 -6.72
CA THR A 191 -5.99 17.83 -7.90
C THR A 191 -6.19 18.57 -9.22
N LYS A 192 -6.99 19.64 -9.23
CA LYS A 192 -7.28 20.41 -10.42
C LYS A 192 -6.06 21.17 -10.97
N ASP A 193 -5.23 21.74 -10.07
CA ASP A 193 -4.13 22.61 -10.45
C ASP A 193 -2.88 22.49 -9.59
N PHE A 194 -2.90 21.56 -8.61
CA PHE A 194 -1.88 21.35 -7.59
C PHE A 194 -1.63 22.56 -6.67
N SER A 195 -2.61 23.47 -6.58
CA SER A 195 -2.56 24.51 -5.58
C SER A 195 -2.55 23.93 -4.16
N VAL A 196 -1.74 24.52 -3.29
CA VAL A 196 -1.58 24.03 -1.93
C VAL A 196 -2.77 24.47 -1.09
N LEU A 197 -3.57 23.51 -0.64
CA LEU A 197 -4.69 23.70 0.27
C LEU A 197 -4.24 23.77 1.73
N ASN A 198 -3.22 22.95 2.09
CA ASN A 198 -2.65 22.93 3.42
C ASN A 198 -1.23 22.35 3.39
N ARG A 199 -0.39 22.76 4.35
CA ARG A 199 0.90 22.14 4.68
C ARG A 199 0.91 21.83 6.16
N ILE A 200 1.05 20.55 6.49
CA ILE A 200 1.23 20.11 7.87
C ILE A 200 2.73 20.02 8.07
N ASP A 201 3.28 20.98 8.81
CA ASP A 201 4.70 21.03 9.11
C ASP A 201 5.03 20.04 10.23
N LEU A 202 5.74 18.98 9.87
CA LEU A 202 6.10 17.90 10.79
C LEU A 202 7.31 18.24 11.66
N ALA A 203 8.09 19.27 11.29
CA ALA A 203 9.17 19.78 12.13
C ALA A 203 8.64 20.57 13.33
N LYS A 204 7.41 21.06 13.25
CA LYS A 204 6.71 21.78 14.32
C LYS A 204 5.35 21.16 14.59
N PRO A 205 5.29 19.91 15.05
CA PRO A 205 4.02 19.24 15.30
C PRO A 205 3.22 20.00 16.37
N GLN A 206 1.91 19.93 16.28
CA GLN A 206 1.00 20.54 17.26
C GLN A 206 1.15 19.95 18.68
N SER A 207 1.80 18.79 18.81
CA SER A 207 2.17 18.21 20.07
C SER A 207 3.48 18.84 20.58
N SER A 208 3.43 19.45 21.75
CA SER A 208 4.61 20.04 22.40
C SER A 208 5.72 19.02 22.78
N ALA A 209 5.47 17.74 22.59
CA ALA A 209 6.37 16.64 22.94
C ALA A 209 7.07 16.00 21.73
N LEU A 210 6.95 16.56 20.54
CA LEU A 210 7.55 15.98 19.33
C LEU A 210 8.17 17.06 18.45
N GLN A 211 9.30 16.74 17.83
CA GLN A 211 9.91 17.50 16.73
C GLN A 211 10.41 16.56 15.65
N ASP A 212 10.70 17.10 14.45
CA ASP A 212 11.29 16.38 13.32
C ASP A 212 10.56 15.07 12.96
N VAL A 213 9.22 15.13 12.86
CA VAL A 213 8.39 13.98 12.51
C VAL A 213 8.59 13.61 11.04
N SER A 214 8.80 12.33 10.80
CA SER A 214 8.87 11.74 9.46
C SER A 214 8.04 10.46 9.38
N PHE A 215 7.59 10.11 8.17
CA PHE A 215 6.81 8.89 7.95
C PHE A 215 7.69 7.73 7.51
N GLY A 216 7.36 6.53 7.97
CA GLY A 216 7.87 5.28 7.42
C GLY A 216 7.35 5.04 5.99
N GLY A 217 8.16 4.36 5.17
CA GLY A 217 8.09 4.41 3.71
C GLY A 217 7.19 3.42 2.99
N THR A 218 6.21 2.71 3.58
CA THR A 218 5.40 1.79 2.79
C THR A 218 3.92 1.97 3.05
N LEU A 219 3.16 2.00 1.93
CA LEU A 219 1.71 1.96 1.97
C LEU A 219 1.24 0.62 2.54
N ASN A 220 0.11 0.66 3.25
CA ASN A 220 -0.62 -0.54 3.64
C ASN A 220 -0.96 -1.36 2.39
N SER A 221 -0.70 -2.67 2.40
CA SER A 221 -1.00 -3.60 1.30
C SER A 221 -2.49 -3.63 0.90
N ARG A 222 -3.37 -3.18 1.76
CA ARG A 222 -4.82 -3.07 1.50
C ARG A 222 -5.20 -1.84 0.68
N GLN A 223 -4.50 -0.73 0.83
CA GLN A 223 -4.81 0.56 0.18
C GLN A 223 -6.28 0.96 0.36
N ASP A 224 -6.77 1.03 1.59
CA ASP A 224 -8.17 1.35 1.87
C ASP A 224 -8.47 2.82 1.50
N PRO A 225 -9.53 3.07 0.70
CA PRO A 225 -9.91 4.42 0.32
C PRO A 225 -10.31 5.28 1.53
N GLY A 226 -9.96 6.55 1.49
CA GLY A 226 -10.40 7.54 2.49
C GLY A 226 -9.63 7.55 3.79
N SER A 227 -8.70 6.62 4.01
CA SER A 227 -7.84 6.60 5.18
C SER A 227 -6.38 6.38 4.82
N TYR A 228 -5.48 6.94 5.63
CA TYR A 228 -4.05 6.64 5.57
C TYR A 228 -3.55 6.47 6.99
N VAL A 229 -3.06 5.30 7.32
CA VAL A 229 -2.50 4.98 8.64
C VAL A 229 -1.06 4.55 8.44
N SER A 230 -0.15 5.15 9.19
CA SER A 230 1.28 4.88 9.09
C SER A 230 1.95 5.03 10.43
N LEU A 231 3.13 4.41 10.56
CA LEU A 231 4.04 4.77 11.64
C LEU A 231 4.72 6.10 11.29
N PHE A 232 4.97 6.89 12.31
CA PHE A 232 5.85 8.03 12.23
C PHE A 232 7.02 7.89 13.19
N ASN A 233 8.14 8.48 12.83
CA ASN A 233 9.27 8.72 13.72
C ASN A 233 9.34 10.19 14.04
N GLY A 234 9.73 10.52 15.25
CA GLY A 234 9.95 11.87 15.71
C GLY A 234 11.07 11.90 16.73
N GLU A 235 11.34 13.06 17.27
CA GLU A 235 12.34 13.27 18.31
C GLU A 235 11.70 13.99 19.50
N ASP A 236 12.06 13.56 20.71
CA ASP A 236 11.70 14.29 21.92
C ASP A 236 12.50 15.61 21.96
N PRO A 237 11.86 16.79 22.03
CA PRO A 237 12.54 18.08 21.94
C PRO A 237 13.42 18.40 23.16
N TYR A 238 13.33 17.64 24.25
CA TYR A 238 14.07 17.90 25.49
C TYR A 238 15.28 16.98 25.68
N ILE A 239 15.09 15.71 25.37
CA ILE A 239 16.15 14.71 25.59
C ILE A 239 16.72 14.17 24.27
N HIS A 240 16.18 14.61 23.13
CA HIS A 240 16.61 14.25 21.78
C HIS A 240 16.60 12.73 21.49
N ASN A 241 15.81 11.98 22.23
CA ASN A 241 15.62 10.57 21.95
C ASN A 241 14.60 10.40 20.81
N LYS A 242 14.90 9.48 19.91
CA LYS A 242 13.97 9.10 18.86
C LYS A 242 12.75 8.40 19.45
N VAL A 243 11.60 8.85 19.03
CA VAL A 243 10.31 8.27 19.40
C VAL A 243 9.57 7.87 18.14
N PHE A 244 8.66 6.92 18.25
CA PHE A 244 7.76 6.54 17.17
C PHE A 244 6.32 6.52 17.67
N GLY A 245 5.41 6.52 16.74
CA GLY A 245 3.99 6.44 17.02
C GLY A 245 3.18 6.15 15.77
N ILE A 246 1.86 6.25 15.90
CA ILE A 246 0.90 6.00 14.83
C ILE A 246 0.30 7.32 14.39
N ALA A 247 0.37 7.59 13.08
CA ALA A 247 -0.29 8.70 12.42
C ALA A 247 -1.53 8.17 11.69
N ARG A 248 -2.67 8.83 11.88
CA ARG A 248 -3.92 8.52 11.21
C ARG A 248 -4.43 9.74 10.48
N PHE A 249 -4.76 9.57 9.21
CA PHE A 249 -5.34 10.61 8.36
C PHE A 249 -6.71 10.16 7.85
N ASP A 250 -7.72 10.96 8.09
CA ASP A 250 -8.99 10.91 7.38
C ASP A 250 -8.88 11.81 6.14
N LEU A 251 -8.78 11.18 4.96
CA LEU A 251 -8.57 11.86 3.69
C LEU A 251 -9.84 12.57 3.20
N THR A 252 -11.00 12.23 3.76
CA THR A 252 -12.29 12.85 3.43
C THR A 252 -12.51 14.11 4.23
N GLN A 253 -12.31 14.02 5.55
CA GLN A 253 -12.52 15.14 6.48
C GLN A 253 -11.28 16.04 6.60
N ARG A 254 -10.13 15.62 6.04
CA ARG A 254 -8.83 16.31 6.16
C ARG A 254 -8.37 16.48 7.60
N SER A 255 -8.71 15.52 8.45
CA SER A 255 -8.28 15.47 9.85
C SER A 255 -7.16 14.45 10.04
N PHE A 256 -6.38 14.63 11.08
CA PHE A 256 -5.28 13.73 11.40
C PHE A 256 -4.97 13.73 12.89
N THR A 257 -4.38 12.62 13.35
CA THR A 257 -3.83 12.49 14.70
C THR A 257 -2.41 11.92 14.63
N PHE A 258 -1.61 12.27 15.63
CA PHE A 258 -0.29 11.71 15.89
C PHE A 258 -0.26 11.22 17.32
N ASP A 259 -0.19 9.90 17.49
CA ASP A 259 -0.22 9.22 18.78
C ASP A 259 1.14 8.59 19.08
N PRO A 260 2.02 9.24 19.88
CA PRO A 260 3.31 8.66 20.26
C PRO A 260 3.16 7.40 21.08
N ILE A 261 4.03 6.41 20.82
CA ILE A 261 4.01 5.11 21.54
C ILE A 261 5.23 4.98 22.46
N GLY A 262 6.44 5.23 21.95
CA GLY A 262 7.63 5.03 22.75
C GLY A 262 8.95 5.21 21.97
N PRO A 263 10.06 4.72 22.53
CA PRO A 263 11.37 4.81 21.87
C PRO A 263 11.37 4.11 20.51
N ALA A 264 11.91 4.78 19.49
CA ALA A 264 12.03 4.21 18.16
C ALA A 264 13.24 3.27 18.07
N PRO A 265 13.11 2.12 17.37
CA PRO A 265 14.26 1.33 16.94
C PRO A 265 15.02 2.06 15.83
N ASP A 266 16.11 1.46 15.32
CA ASP A 266 16.89 2.07 14.24
C ASP A 266 16.06 2.27 12.98
N ARG A 267 15.21 1.29 12.63
CA ARG A 267 14.29 1.36 11.50
C ARG A 267 12.98 0.62 11.80
N LEU A 268 11.88 1.14 11.30
CA LEU A 268 10.57 0.47 11.26
C LEU A 268 10.13 0.29 9.82
N GLU A 269 9.61 -0.89 9.50
CA GLU A 269 8.88 -1.13 8.26
C GLU A 269 7.48 -0.50 8.33
N GLY A 270 6.74 -0.53 7.22
CA GLY A 270 5.40 0.03 7.16
C GLY A 270 4.41 -0.69 8.10
N LEU A 271 3.48 0.07 8.67
CA LEU A 271 2.39 -0.48 9.48
C LEU A 271 1.38 -1.23 8.61
N GLN A 272 1.09 -2.46 8.98
CA GLN A 272 -0.01 -3.23 8.43
C GLN A 272 -1.14 -3.27 9.46
N VAL A 273 -2.35 -2.92 9.04
CA VAL A 273 -3.53 -2.83 9.93
C VAL A 273 -4.49 -3.95 9.58
N THR A 274 -4.99 -4.66 10.60
CA THR A 274 -6.00 -5.72 10.41
C THR A 274 -7.30 -5.18 9.80
N PRO A 275 -8.11 -6.03 9.14
CA PRO A 275 -9.36 -5.61 8.50
C PRO A 275 -10.36 -4.93 9.44
N ASP A 276 -10.38 -5.31 10.70
CA ASP A 276 -11.24 -4.72 11.72
C ASP A 276 -10.65 -3.44 12.36
N GLY A 277 -9.43 -3.08 11.97
CA GLY A 277 -8.75 -1.88 12.46
C GLY A 277 -8.26 -1.94 13.90
N LYS A 278 -8.30 -3.09 14.56
CA LYS A 278 -7.96 -3.22 15.98
C LYS A 278 -6.49 -3.49 16.23
N ASP A 279 -5.88 -4.26 15.35
CA ASP A 279 -4.49 -4.68 15.49
C ASP A 279 -3.63 -4.08 14.40
N GLY A 280 -2.40 -3.77 14.75
CA GLY A 280 -1.38 -3.28 13.84
C GLY A 280 -0.09 -4.08 13.99
N TYR A 281 0.59 -4.32 12.87
CA TYR A 281 1.85 -5.06 12.83
C TYR A 281 2.91 -4.27 12.08
N THR A 282 4.14 -4.35 12.54
CA THR A 282 5.32 -3.84 11.83
C THR A 282 6.52 -4.74 12.09
N VAL A 283 7.62 -4.47 11.40
CA VAL A 283 8.93 -5.04 11.72
C VAL A 283 9.84 -3.94 12.21
N ALA A 284 10.38 -4.14 13.40
CA ALA A 284 11.45 -3.33 13.94
C ALA A 284 12.80 -3.95 13.57
N VAL A 285 13.70 -3.13 13.05
CA VAL A 285 15.07 -3.51 12.74
C VAL A 285 15.99 -2.77 13.71
N MET A 286 16.87 -3.51 14.37
CA MET A 286 17.87 -3.03 15.32
C MET A 286 19.26 -3.40 14.83
N ASP A 287 20.24 -2.59 15.19
CA ASP A 287 21.65 -2.78 14.82
C ASP A 287 21.87 -2.79 13.29
N ASP A 288 21.20 -1.88 12.57
CA ASP A 288 21.13 -1.83 11.09
C ASP A 288 22.53 -1.74 10.42
N LEU A 289 23.54 -1.30 11.13
CA LEU A 289 24.93 -1.20 10.65
C LEU A 289 25.83 -2.37 11.06
N GLY A 290 25.30 -3.35 11.80
CA GLY A 290 26.07 -4.48 12.35
C GLY A 290 25.36 -5.83 12.16
N ASP A 291 25.21 -6.54 13.27
CA ASP A 291 24.46 -7.79 13.35
C ASP A 291 22.96 -7.47 13.44
N GLN A 292 22.37 -7.19 12.28
CA GLN A 292 20.99 -6.79 12.14
C GLN A 292 20.04 -7.81 12.79
N ARG A 293 19.15 -7.32 13.67
CA ARG A 293 18.09 -8.11 14.31
C ARG A 293 16.72 -7.59 13.89
N CYS A 294 15.82 -8.50 13.62
CA CYS A 294 14.45 -8.18 13.21
C CYS A 294 13.43 -8.73 14.20
N GLU A 295 12.50 -7.90 14.59
CA GLU A 295 11.39 -8.28 15.45
C GLU A 295 10.06 -7.89 14.81
N PHE A 296 9.08 -8.78 14.80
CA PHE A 296 7.69 -8.39 14.64
C PHE A 296 7.24 -7.63 15.89
N TRP A 297 6.57 -6.51 15.69
CA TRP A 297 5.87 -5.81 16.75
C TRP A 297 4.38 -5.80 16.45
N HIS A 298 3.59 -6.24 17.43
CA HIS A 298 2.15 -6.26 17.40
C HIS A 298 1.61 -5.18 18.33
N PHE A 299 0.68 -4.36 17.83
CA PHE A 299 0.05 -3.26 18.54
C PHE A 299 -1.45 -3.47 18.66
N ASP A 300 -2.00 -3.18 19.83
CA ASP A 300 -3.40 -2.84 20.01
C ASP A 300 -3.58 -1.37 19.56
N LEU A 301 -4.39 -1.15 18.50
CA LEU A 301 -4.60 0.16 17.90
C LEU A 301 -5.69 1.00 18.61
N GLU A 302 -6.45 0.41 19.51
CA GLU A 302 -7.38 1.13 20.40
C GLU A 302 -6.61 1.86 21.50
N THR A 303 -5.63 1.19 22.09
CA THR A 303 -4.80 1.71 23.19
C THR A 303 -3.48 2.28 22.72
N ASN A 304 -3.09 2.09 21.46
CA ASN A 304 -1.80 2.42 20.88
C ASN A 304 -0.62 1.83 21.68
N THR A 305 -0.73 0.60 22.11
CA THR A 305 0.30 -0.09 22.91
C THR A 305 0.84 -1.33 22.22
N ALA A 306 2.14 -1.61 22.40
CA ALA A 306 2.71 -2.85 21.94
C ALA A 306 2.25 -4.00 22.85
N VAL A 307 1.61 -5.02 22.28
CA VAL A 307 1.05 -6.17 22.99
C VAL A 307 1.79 -7.47 22.71
N GLY A 308 2.62 -7.52 21.69
CA GLY A 308 3.45 -8.69 21.35
C GLY A 308 4.70 -8.32 20.58
N LYS A 309 5.77 -9.11 20.76
CA LYS A 309 7.01 -9.02 20.00
C LYS A 309 7.59 -10.42 19.80
N ALA A 310 8.18 -10.66 18.66
CA ALA A 310 8.90 -11.90 18.37
C ALA A 310 10.04 -11.64 17.41
N GLU A 311 11.23 -12.13 17.76
CA GLU A 311 12.40 -12.10 16.89
C GLU A 311 12.28 -13.16 15.79
N PHE A 312 12.79 -12.84 14.61
CA PHE A 312 12.88 -13.74 13.48
C PHE A 312 14.19 -13.54 12.69
N GLU A 313 14.54 -14.51 11.83
CA GLU A 313 15.75 -14.41 11.01
C GLU A 313 15.67 -13.23 10.04
N CYS A 314 16.57 -12.28 10.22
CA CYS A 314 16.58 -11.02 9.51
C CYS A 314 17.16 -11.16 8.10
N ARG A 315 16.41 -10.75 7.08
CA ARG A 315 16.91 -10.62 5.71
C ARG A 315 17.55 -9.25 5.52
N ARG A 316 18.60 -9.18 4.77
CA ARG A 316 19.34 -7.92 4.54
C ARG A 316 18.52 -6.86 3.81
N ARG A 317 17.64 -7.29 2.90
CA ARG A 317 16.67 -6.44 2.19
C ARG A 317 15.36 -7.19 2.11
N PHE A 318 14.33 -6.59 2.65
CA PHE A 318 12.99 -7.16 2.63
C PHE A 318 11.94 -6.06 2.70
N TYR A 319 10.72 -6.43 2.40
CA TYR A 319 9.51 -5.71 2.67
C TYR A 319 8.60 -6.56 3.55
N PHE A 320 7.65 -5.89 4.16
CA PHE A 320 6.69 -6.47 5.07
C PHE A 320 5.27 -6.20 4.57
N ALA A 321 4.42 -7.22 4.60
CA ALA A 321 3.00 -7.12 4.30
C ALA A 321 2.19 -8.07 5.21
N MET A 322 0.87 -7.95 5.13
CA MET A 322 -0.07 -8.80 5.87
C MET A 322 -1.14 -9.33 4.93
N SER A 323 -1.71 -10.52 5.20
CA SER A 323 -2.82 -11.08 4.43
C SER A 323 -4.08 -10.22 4.49
N ALA A 324 -4.96 -10.36 3.52
CA ALA A 324 -6.21 -9.61 3.44
C ALA A 324 -7.12 -9.86 4.66
N ASP A 325 -7.10 -11.06 5.24
CA ASP A 325 -7.86 -11.44 6.43
C ASP A 325 -7.13 -11.09 7.75
N GLY A 326 -5.89 -10.59 7.68
CA GLY A 326 -5.09 -10.19 8.84
C GLY A 326 -4.46 -11.33 9.63
N LYS A 327 -4.51 -12.58 9.12
CA LYS A 327 -4.02 -13.75 9.87
C LYS A 327 -2.59 -14.15 9.56
N LYS A 328 -2.02 -13.68 8.45
CA LYS A 328 -0.65 -13.98 8.04
C LYS A 328 0.16 -12.73 7.88
N LEU A 329 1.45 -12.83 8.18
CA LEU A 329 2.45 -11.81 7.95
C LEU A 329 3.44 -12.33 6.91
N TYR A 330 3.83 -11.46 5.97
CA TYR A 330 4.73 -11.81 4.87
C TYR A 330 6.02 -11.03 4.96
N ILE A 331 7.14 -11.74 4.93
CA ILE A 331 8.46 -11.17 4.70
C ILE A 331 8.90 -11.59 3.29
N TYR A 332 9.08 -10.60 2.41
CA TYR A 332 9.44 -10.80 1.02
C TYR A 332 10.44 -9.74 0.56
N GLY A 333 11.07 -9.92 -0.59
CA GLY A 333 12.04 -8.95 -1.13
C GLY A 333 12.82 -9.58 -2.27
N ALA A 334 13.93 -8.97 -2.69
CA ALA A 334 14.76 -9.50 -3.75
C ALA A 334 15.11 -10.98 -3.46
N GLY A 335 14.54 -11.90 -4.25
CA GLY A 335 14.58 -13.34 -4.07
C GLY A 335 13.36 -14.01 -4.67
N TYR A 336 13.30 -15.33 -4.49
CA TYR A 336 12.26 -16.19 -5.10
C TYR A 336 11.30 -16.75 -4.06
N ASP A 337 11.29 -16.18 -2.84
CA ASP A 337 10.51 -16.72 -1.74
C ASP A 337 9.77 -15.64 -0.93
N ILE A 338 8.68 -16.05 -0.32
CA ILE A 338 7.88 -15.28 0.63
C ILE A 338 7.81 -16.11 1.91
N ALA A 339 8.42 -15.63 3.00
CA ALA A 339 8.27 -16.25 4.31
C ALA A 339 6.92 -15.84 4.93
N VAL A 340 6.15 -16.83 5.34
CA VAL A 340 4.78 -16.70 5.83
C VAL A 340 4.76 -17.00 7.33
N TYR A 341 4.28 -16.05 8.10
CA TYR A 341 4.17 -16.17 9.56
C TYR A 341 2.70 -16.07 9.98
N ASP A 342 2.33 -16.82 11.01
CA ASP A 342 1.04 -16.65 11.67
C ASP A 342 1.02 -15.35 12.48
N ALA A 343 0.04 -14.49 12.23
CA ALA A 343 -0.02 -13.16 12.85
C ALA A 343 -0.28 -13.21 14.38
N ALA A 344 -1.03 -14.21 14.84
CA ALA A 344 -1.37 -14.32 16.27
C ALA A 344 -0.20 -14.83 17.12
N THR A 345 0.59 -15.74 16.57
CA THR A 345 1.71 -16.37 17.28
C THR A 345 3.07 -15.79 16.90
N LEU A 346 3.14 -15.05 15.81
CA LEU A 346 4.36 -14.46 15.20
C LEU A 346 5.40 -15.51 14.81
N LYS A 347 4.97 -16.76 14.54
CA LYS A 347 5.85 -17.87 14.18
C LYS A 347 5.81 -18.17 12.70
N LEU A 348 6.95 -18.58 12.17
CA LEU A 348 7.06 -19.05 10.78
C LEU A 348 6.16 -20.27 10.58
N GLU A 349 5.30 -20.23 9.58
CA GLU A 349 4.46 -21.34 9.15
C GLU A 349 5.09 -22.09 7.97
N THR A 350 5.53 -21.33 6.96
CA THR A 350 6.08 -21.89 5.73
C THR A 350 6.83 -20.83 4.92
N ASP A 351 7.58 -21.27 3.93
CA ASP A 351 8.13 -20.44 2.86
C ASP A 351 7.46 -20.83 1.54
N TRP A 352 6.98 -19.85 0.80
CA TRP A 352 6.43 -20.02 -0.53
C TRP A 352 7.48 -19.69 -1.59
N GLU A 353 7.70 -20.58 -2.53
CA GLU A 353 8.53 -20.32 -3.69
C GLU A 353 7.70 -19.68 -4.82
N VAL A 354 8.20 -18.59 -5.38
CA VAL A 354 7.60 -17.90 -6.52
C VAL A 354 8.44 -18.12 -7.78
N ARG A 355 7.85 -17.90 -8.95
CA ARG A 355 8.51 -18.23 -10.23
C ARG A 355 9.63 -17.26 -10.62
N ASN A 356 9.49 -15.99 -10.26
CA ASN A 356 10.39 -14.93 -10.67
C ASN A 356 10.92 -14.18 -9.46
N ASP A 357 12.14 -13.68 -9.57
CA ASP A 357 12.73 -12.80 -8.56
C ASP A 357 11.80 -11.63 -8.25
N ILE A 358 11.48 -11.44 -6.97
CA ILE A 358 10.51 -10.46 -6.51
C ILE A 358 11.12 -9.07 -6.60
N THR A 359 10.38 -8.13 -7.21
CA THR A 359 10.77 -6.72 -7.21
C THR A 359 10.28 -6.01 -5.94
N MET A 360 10.81 -4.82 -5.71
CA MET A 360 10.43 -3.98 -4.58
C MET A 360 9.18 -3.11 -4.86
N ALA A 361 8.33 -3.51 -5.82
CA ALA A 361 7.13 -2.76 -6.23
C ALA A 361 5.99 -2.76 -5.20
N GLY A 362 6.09 -3.59 -4.18
CA GLY A 362 5.07 -3.80 -3.17
C GLY A 362 4.26 -5.08 -3.39
N LEU A 363 3.43 -5.41 -2.40
CA LEU A 363 2.49 -6.53 -2.40
C LEU A 363 1.10 -5.99 -2.13
N LEU A 364 0.14 -6.39 -2.96
CA LEU A 364 -1.26 -6.00 -2.84
C LEU A 364 -2.16 -7.22 -2.76
N HIS A 365 -3.37 -7.04 -2.19
CA HIS A 365 -4.41 -8.07 -2.12
C HIS A 365 -5.57 -7.72 -3.04
N LEU A 366 -6.00 -8.74 -3.80
CA LEU A 366 -7.23 -8.74 -4.57
C LEU A 366 -8.23 -9.70 -3.92
N PRO A 367 -9.50 -9.32 -3.84
CA PRO A 367 -10.55 -10.19 -3.33
C PRO A 367 -10.83 -11.36 -4.26
#